data_2be150891e8f2690edad906aa7a1859b
#
_entry.id   2be150891e8f2690edad906aa7a1859b
#
_cell.length_a   1.000
_cell.length_b   1.000
_cell.length_c   1.000
_cell.angle_alpha   90.00
_cell.angle_beta   90.00
_cell.angle_gamma   90.00
#
_symmetry.space_group_name_H-M   'P 1'
#
loop_
_entity.id
_entity.type
_entity.pdbx_description
1 polymer ?
#
loop_
_entity_poly.entity_id
_entity_poly.type
_entity_poly.pdbx_seq_one_letter_code
_entity_poly.pdbx_strand_id
1 'polypeptide(L)'
;RMEADLGTRLEWVAVDHWNTDNPHTHLIVRGRDDTGKDLIIAGDYIAHGFRHRAAELATEWLGPRTELEIQQTLQREVEQARWTSLDHTLQREAGDDGRVQVRRFNEPKLQRQRLLLIGRLQCLQRLGLADEAQPGTWTTHADAEKTLRALGERGDIIRTMQRAMGGQPRELAVFEPGDDGRTIIGRVAAKGLADELRDRSYLVIDGVDGKAHYVALNARDEPANYPTGAVVEVRGSAEVRAADRNIAALASNGLYRTDHHLAIAQGQAQAGRDPHEVVAAHVRRLEALRRAGIVERIAEGLWKVPDDLPERGRQYDAQRLGGVAVELKSHLPIERQARVIGATWLDQQLIGGGSGLGNLGFGGEAKQAMLQRADFLAEQGLAERRGQRVFLARNLLTVMRNREVAQAGKDIAAETGLEHRPAADGQRVAGIYRRSVMLASGRYAMLDDGMGFSLVPWKPVIEQRLGQQIAATVRGGGVSWEIGR
;
A
#
# COMPACT_ATOMS: atom_id res chain seq x y z
N ARG A 1 1.81 -20.44 -29.20
CA ARG A 1 1.71 -21.79 -28.62
C ARG A 1 0.39 -22.00 -27.88
N MET A 2 -0.01 -21.06 -27.04
CA MET A 2 -1.31 -21.11 -26.34
C MET A 2 -2.49 -21.27 -27.32
N GLU A 3 -2.49 -20.54 -28.44
CA GLU A 3 -3.49 -20.69 -29.49
C GLU A 3 -3.54 -22.11 -30.09
N ALA A 4 -2.36 -22.72 -30.26
CA ALA A 4 -2.29 -24.10 -30.75
C ALA A 4 -2.83 -25.12 -29.73
N ASP A 5 -2.58 -24.87 -28.42
CA ASP A 5 -3.06 -25.76 -27.36
C ASP A 5 -4.58 -25.62 -27.14
N LEU A 6 -5.13 -24.43 -27.34
CA LEU A 6 -6.57 -24.14 -27.17
C LEU A 6 -7.37 -24.35 -28.48
N GLY A 7 -6.69 -24.49 -29.61
CA GLY A 7 -7.35 -24.67 -30.93
C GLY A 7 -8.12 -23.46 -31.41
N THR A 8 -7.79 -22.27 -30.95
CA THR A 8 -8.46 -20.99 -31.32
C THR A 8 -7.44 -19.85 -31.38
N ARG A 9 -7.72 -18.83 -32.17
CA ARG A 9 -6.96 -17.56 -32.12
C ARG A 9 -7.35 -16.75 -30.89
N LEU A 10 -6.39 -16.04 -30.33
CA LEU A 10 -6.57 -15.23 -29.14
C LEU A 10 -6.35 -13.75 -29.47
N GLU A 11 -7.26 -12.90 -29.04
CA GLU A 11 -7.06 -11.47 -29.00
C GLU A 11 -6.47 -11.10 -27.64
N TRP A 12 -5.27 -10.53 -27.62
CA TRP A 12 -4.57 -10.22 -26.39
C TRP A 12 -3.74 -8.95 -26.52
N VAL A 13 -3.46 -8.35 -25.38
CA VAL A 13 -2.50 -7.26 -25.21
C VAL A 13 -1.57 -7.61 -24.05
N ALA A 14 -0.32 -7.17 -24.15
CA ALA A 14 0.67 -7.37 -23.09
C ALA A 14 1.43 -6.09 -22.82
N VAL A 15 1.84 -5.89 -21.56
CA VAL A 15 2.68 -4.81 -21.11
C VAL A 15 3.82 -5.38 -20.28
N ASP A 16 5.05 -5.08 -20.65
CA ASP A 16 6.25 -5.49 -19.94
C ASP A 16 6.63 -4.47 -18.88
N HIS A 17 6.89 -4.93 -17.67
CA HIS A 17 7.38 -4.14 -16.55
C HIS A 17 8.83 -4.50 -16.25
N TRP A 18 9.76 -3.64 -16.68
CA TRP A 18 11.20 -3.80 -16.48
C TRP A 18 11.76 -3.01 -15.30
N ASN A 19 10.97 -2.08 -14.75
CA ASN A 19 11.34 -1.18 -13.66
C ASN A 19 11.00 -1.73 -12.27
N THR A 20 10.77 -3.01 -12.17
CA THR A 20 10.51 -3.75 -10.92
C THR A 20 11.67 -4.67 -10.59
N ASP A 21 11.76 -5.10 -9.32
CA ASP A 21 12.78 -6.06 -8.87
C ASP A 21 12.62 -7.44 -9.54
N ASN A 22 11.44 -7.73 -10.02
CA ASN A 22 11.08 -8.93 -10.76
C ASN A 22 10.48 -8.53 -12.11
N PRO A 23 11.27 -8.42 -13.19
CA PRO A 23 10.74 -8.14 -14.52
C PRO A 23 9.64 -9.15 -14.88
N HIS A 24 8.48 -8.65 -15.30
CA HIS A 24 7.32 -9.47 -15.62
C HIS A 24 6.45 -8.80 -16.67
N THR A 25 5.52 -9.57 -17.23
CA THR A 25 4.60 -9.13 -18.25
C THR A 25 3.16 -9.33 -17.78
N HIS A 26 2.36 -8.28 -17.82
CA HIS A 26 0.90 -8.40 -17.69
C HIS A 26 0.31 -8.77 -19.03
N LEU A 27 -0.49 -9.82 -19.06
CA LEU A 27 -1.18 -10.29 -20.24
C LEU A 27 -2.70 -10.22 -20.02
N ILE A 28 -3.40 -9.51 -20.90
CA ILE A 28 -4.86 -9.49 -20.93
C ILE A 28 -5.32 -10.23 -22.18
N VAL A 29 -6.10 -11.27 -21.98
CA VAL A 29 -6.67 -12.08 -23.06
C VAL A 29 -8.17 -11.82 -23.09
N ARG A 30 -8.72 -11.56 -24.29
CA ARG A 30 -10.17 -11.40 -24.46
C ARG A 30 -10.88 -12.71 -24.12
N GLY A 31 -11.94 -12.66 -23.32
CA GLY A 31 -12.69 -13.83 -22.87
C GLY A 31 -13.61 -14.46 -23.94
N ARG A 32 -13.28 -14.31 -25.23
CA ARG A 32 -14.02 -14.91 -26.37
C ARG A 32 -13.05 -15.55 -27.36
N ASP A 33 -13.45 -16.70 -27.92
CA ASP A 33 -12.73 -17.37 -28.98
C ASP A 33 -12.95 -16.68 -30.34
N ASP A 34 -12.30 -17.19 -31.41
CA ASP A 34 -12.42 -16.67 -32.77
C ASP A 34 -13.80 -16.91 -33.41
N THR A 35 -14.65 -17.76 -32.81
CA THR A 35 -16.05 -17.96 -33.21
C THR A 35 -17.04 -17.07 -32.45
N GLY A 36 -16.55 -16.27 -31.50
CA GLY A 36 -17.34 -15.37 -30.65
C GLY A 36 -17.98 -16.03 -29.42
N LYS A 37 -17.68 -17.31 -29.14
CA LYS A 37 -18.10 -18.02 -27.92
C LYS A 37 -17.18 -17.67 -26.74
N ASP A 38 -17.65 -17.95 -25.54
CA ASP A 38 -16.84 -17.72 -24.33
C ASP A 38 -15.60 -18.63 -24.37
N LEU A 39 -14.44 -18.01 -24.17
CA LEU A 39 -13.15 -18.69 -24.09
C LEU A 39 -13.03 -19.42 -22.76
N ILE A 40 -13.01 -20.74 -22.79
CA ILE A 40 -12.84 -21.58 -21.61
C ILE A 40 -11.40 -22.10 -21.56
N ILE A 41 -10.65 -21.69 -20.55
CA ILE A 41 -9.30 -22.18 -20.31
C ILE A 41 -9.33 -23.02 -19.03
N ALA A 42 -8.88 -24.28 -19.12
CA ALA A 42 -8.82 -25.15 -17.95
C ALA A 42 -7.93 -24.55 -16.87
N GLY A 43 -8.37 -24.60 -15.59
CA GLY A 43 -7.62 -24.06 -14.47
C GLY A 43 -6.22 -24.64 -14.37
N ASP A 44 -6.03 -25.94 -14.67
CA ASP A 44 -4.72 -26.61 -14.72
C ASP A 44 -3.81 -26.02 -15.81
N TYR A 45 -4.36 -25.61 -16.94
CA TYR A 45 -3.58 -24.97 -17.99
C TYR A 45 -3.07 -23.59 -17.53
N ILE A 46 -3.89 -22.82 -16.83
CA ILE A 46 -3.48 -21.51 -16.25
C ILE A 46 -2.41 -21.73 -15.19
N ALA A 47 -2.59 -22.69 -14.28
CA ALA A 47 -1.70 -22.92 -13.15
C ALA A 47 -0.35 -23.52 -13.57
N HIS A 48 -0.34 -24.43 -14.53
CA HIS A 48 0.83 -25.25 -14.89
C HIS A 48 1.20 -25.19 -16.36
N GLY A 49 0.22 -25.28 -17.28
CA GLY A 49 0.45 -25.34 -18.73
C GLY A 49 1.09 -24.07 -19.26
N PHE A 50 0.65 -22.91 -18.85
CA PHE A 50 1.23 -21.63 -19.26
C PHE A 50 2.70 -21.50 -18.85
N ARG A 51 3.02 -21.86 -17.60
CA ARG A 51 4.40 -21.90 -17.10
C ARG A 51 5.26 -22.89 -17.87
N HIS A 52 4.70 -24.04 -18.20
CA HIS A 52 5.42 -25.06 -18.99
C HIS A 52 5.77 -24.55 -20.38
N ARG A 53 4.81 -23.92 -21.08
CA ARG A 53 5.04 -23.31 -22.40
C ARG A 53 6.05 -22.17 -22.37
N ALA A 54 6.03 -21.35 -21.33
CA ALA A 54 7.03 -20.30 -21.15
C ALA A 54 8.44 -20.88 -20.92
N ALA A 55 8.56 -21.94 -20.11
CA ALA A 55 9.82 -22.62 -19.88
C ALA A 55 10.37 -23.31 -21.13
N GLU A 56 9.52 -23.93 -21.96
CA GLU A 56 9.91 -24.48 -23.26
C GLU A 56 10.48 -23.40 -24.19
N LEU A 57 9.79 -22.23 -24.30
CA LEU A 57 10.27 -21.11 -25.11
C LEU A 57 11.61 -20.57 -24.60
N ALA A 58 11.74 -20.41 -23.28
CA ALA A 58 13.00 -19.95 -22.69
C ALA A 58 14.14 -20.93 -22.99
N THR A 59 13.88 -22.24 -22.91
CA THR A 59 14.86 -23.27 -23.24
C THR A 59 15.22 -23.29 -24.73
N GLU A 60 14.24 -23.09 -25.60
CA GLU A 60 14.47 -22.99 -27.04
C GLU A 60 15.34 -21.79 -27.44
N TRP A 61 15.11 -20.64 -26.81
CA TRP A 61 15.82 -19.39 -27.15
C TRP A 61 17.18 -19.26 -26.45
N LEU A 62 17.29 -19.71 -25.20
CA LEU A 62 18.49 -19.53 -24.37
C LEU A 62 19.34 -20.80 -24.27
N GLY A 63 18.83 -21.93 -24.75
CA GLY A 63 19.42 -23.24 -24.54
C GLY A 63 19.06 -23.85 -23.16
N PRO A 64 19.29 -25.15 -22.99
CA PRO A 64 19.10 -25.82 -21.70
C PRO A 64 20.13 -25.32 -20.68
N ARG A 65 19.69 -25.17 -19.41
CA ARG A 65 20.61 -24.86 -18.31
C ARG A 65 21.66 -25.97 -18.16
N THR A 66 22.90 -25.58 -18.00
CA THR A 66 23.99 -26.54 -17.75
C THR A 66 23.88 -27.14 -16.35
N GLU A 67 24.40 -28.35 -16.17
CA GLU A 67 24.47 -28.99 -14.85
C GLU A 67 25.22 -28.14 -13.83
N LEU A 68 26.24 -27.40 -14.26
CA LEU A 68 27.01 -26.50 -13.41
C LEU A 68 26.12 -25.34 -12.89
N GLU A 69 25.33 -24.71 -13.75
CA GLU A 69 24.40 -23.63 -13.37
C GLU A 69 23.32 -24.12 -12.42
N ILE A 70 22.83 -25.37 -12.66
CA ILE A 70 21.82 -25.98 -11.77
C ILE A 70 22.46 -26.22 -10.39
N GLN A 71 23.64 -26.79 -10.32
CA GLN A 71 24.34 -27.04 -9.05
C GLN A 71 24.66 -25.76 -8.31
N GLN A 72 25.17 -24.73 -9.00
CA GLN A 72 25.44 -23.42 -8.38
C GLN A 72 24.19 -22.78 -7.82
N THR A 73 23.07 -22.90 -8.50
CA THR A 73 21.78 -22.37 -8.02
C THR A 73 21.35 -23.11 -6.74
N LEU A 74 21.35 -24.43 -6.76
CA LEU A 74 20.98 -25.25 -5.61
C LEU A 74 21.93 -25.01 -4.41
N GLN A 75 23.23 -24.85 -4.67
CA GLN A 75 24.20 -24.55 -3.62
C GLN A 75 23.91 -23.20 -2.93
N ARG A 76 23.50 -22.19 -3.68
CA ARG A 76 23.07 -20.90 -3.11
C ARG A 76 21.78 -21.03 -2.28
N GLU A 77 20.87 -21.94 -2.64
CA GLU A 77 19.63 -22.18 -1.92
C GLU A 77 19.83 -22.79 -0.53
N VAL A 78 20.94 -23.52 -0.30
CA VAL A 78 21.21 -24.22 0.98
C VAL A 78 21.11 -23.29 2.18
N GLU A 79 21.72 -22.11 2.11
CA GLU A 79 21.81 -21.15 3.23
C GLU A 79 20.74 -20.03 3.18
N GLN A 80 19.83 -20.06 2.23
CA GLN A 80 18.83 -19.01 2.11
C GLN A 80 17.77 -19.08 3.21
N ALA A 81 17.53 -17.99 3.89
CA ALA A 81 16.43 -17.85 4.86
C ALA A 81 15.09 -17.55 4.14
N ARG A 82 14.72 -18.44 3.22
CA ARG A 82 13.46 -18.37 2.46
C ARG A 82 13.06 -19.78 1.98
N TRP A 83 11.80 -19.93 1.57
CA TRP A 83 11.33 -21.17 0.95
C TRP A 83 11.99 -21.39 -0.42
N THR A 84 12.67 -22.53 -0.61
CA THR A 84 13.50 -22.82 -1.77
C THR A 84 13.03 -24.08 -2.52
N SER A 85 13.65 -24.37 -3.67
CA SER A 85 13.38 -25.60 -4.41
C SER A 85 13.87 -26.87 -3.67
N LEU A 86 14.90 -26.73 -2.82
CA LEU A 86 15.36 -27.81 -1.94
C LEU A 86 14.29 -28.14 -0.90
N ASP A 87 13.60 -27.15 -0.34
CA ASP A 87 12.51 -27.36 0.62
C ASP A 87 11.31 -28.06 -0.02
N HIS A 88 10.95 -27.68 -1.26
CA HIS A 88 9.95 -28.40 -2.03
C HIS A 88 10.32 -29.86 -2.27
N THR A 89 11.60 -30.12 -2.54
CA THR A 89 12.10 -31.49 -2.73
C THR A 89 11.99 -32.27 -1.42
N LEU A 90 12.42 -31.69 -0.29
CA LEU A 90 12.32 -32.32 1.03
C LEU A 90 10.86 -32.61 1.42
N GLN A 91 9.95 -31.67 1.16
CA GLN A 91 8.52 -31.84 1.43
C GLN A 91 7.90 -32.99 0.62
N ARG A 92 8.27 -33.11 -0.67
CA ARG A 92 7.79 -34.20 -1.53
C ARG A 92 8.33 -35.56 -1.12
N GLU A 93 9.55 -35.60 -0.63
CA GLU A 93 10.22 -36.83 -0.17
C GLU A 93 9.89 -37.21 1.29
N ALA A 94 9.14 -36.35 1.99
CA ALA A 94 8.66 -36.65 3.32
C ALA A 94 7.58 -37.76 3.24
N GLY A 95 7.69 -38.75 4.12
CA GLY A 95 6.67 -39.78 4.27
C GLY A 95 5.38 -39.23 4.90
N ASP A 96 4.37 -40.06 4.99
CA ASP A 96 3.08 -39.69 5.63
C ASP A 96 3.24 -39.26 7.10
N ASP A 97 4.36 -39.64 7.73
CA ASP A 97 4.76 -39.26 9.09
C ASP A 97 5.56 -37.93 9.15
N GLY A 98 5.71 -37.24 8.03
CA GLY A 98 6.48 -35.98 7.91
C GLY A 98 8.00 -36.16 8.03
N ARG A 99 8.53 -37.40 7.93
CA ARG A 99 9.94 -37.70 8.07
C ARG A 99 10.65 -37.86 6.73
N VAL A 100 11.82 -37.25 6.62
CA VAL A 100 12.70 -37.35 5.44
C VAL A 100 13.87 -38.27 5.78
N GLN A 101 14.01 -39.36 5.06
CA GLN A 101 15.12 -40.34 5.22
C GLN A 101 16.16 -40.17 4.12
N VAL A 102 17.16 -39.33 4.35
CA VAL A 102 18.17 -38.96 3.33
C VAL A 102 19.03 -40.14 2.87
N ARG A 103 19.04 -41.24 3.62
CA ARG A 103 19.76 -42.48 3.24
C ARG A 103 18.98 -43.36 2.24
N ARG A 104 17.66 -43.14 2.12
CA ARG A 104 16.74 -43.92 1.27
C ARG A 104 16.41 -43.27 -0.05
N PHE A 105 17.10 -42.20 -0.44
CA PHE A 105 16.89 -41.57 -1.75
C PHE A 105 17.32 -42.56 -2.86
N ASN A 106 16.37 -43.13 -3.56
CA ASN A 106 16.57 -44.10 -4.62
C ASN A 106 16.72 -43.47 -6.01
N GLU A 107 16.14 -42.26 -6.21
CA GLU A 107 16.27 -41.57 -7.48
C GLU A 107 17.72 -41.08 -7.73
N PRO A 108 18.27 -41.31 -8.92
CA PRO A 108 19.66 -40.89 -9.24
C PRO A 108 19.86 -39.35 -9.08
N LYS A 109 18.83 -38.59 -9.32
CA LYS A 109 18.83 -37.12 -9.14
C LYS A 109 18.98 -36.76 -7.66
N LEU A 110 18.19 -37.36 -6.78
CA LEU A 110 18.25 -37.13 -5.34
C LEU A 110 19.56 -37.58 -4.72
N GLN A 111 20.10 -38.70 -5.21
CA GLN A 111 21.43 -39.17 -4.79
C GLN A 111 22.53 -38.15 -5.11
N ARG A 112 22.52 -37.54 -6.30
CA ARG A 112 23.46 -36.49 -6.68
C ARG A 112 23.29 -35.23 -5.84
N GLN A 113 22.07 -34.88 -5.45
CA GLN A 113 21.74 -33.67 -4.65
C GLN A 113 21.79 -33.94 -3.13
N ARG A 114 22.06 -35.16 -2.69
CA ARG A 114 21.97 -35.58 -1.29
C ARG A 114 22.73 -34.67 -0.33
N LEU A 115 23.95 -34.25 -0.66
CA LEU A 115 24.77 -33.37 0.19
C LEU A 115 24.13 -31.98 0.33
N LEU A 116 23.52 -31.45 -0.73
CA LEU A 116 22.80 -30.16 -0.70
C LEU A 116 21.55 -30.28 0.17
N LEU A 117 20.79 -31.36 0.05
CA LEU A 117 19.60 -31.61 0.87
C LEU A 117 19.95 -31.78 2.36
N ILE A 118 21.06 -32.47 2.69
CA ILE A 118 21.57 -32.56 4.06
C ILE A 118 21.99 -31.15 4.57
N GLY A 119 22.76 -30.42 3.77
CA GLY A 119 23.15 -29.04 4.12
C GLY A 119 21.92 -28.14 4.36
N ARG A 120 20.88 -28.31 3.53
CA ARG A 120 19.61 -27.58 3.72
C ARG A 120 18.93 -27.95 5.03
N LEU A 121 18.80 -29.22 5.36
CA LEU A 121 18.23 -29.69 6.63
C LEU A 121 19.01 -29.17 7.84
N GLN A 122 20.34 -29.16 7.77
CA GLN A 122 21.18 -28.53 8.80
C GLN A 122 20.96 -27.02 8.93
N CYS A 123 20.76 -26.32 7.80
CA CYS A 123 20.38 -24.93 7.82
C CYS A 123 19.00 -24.73 8.48
N LEU A 124 18.01 -25.54 8.13
CA LEU A 124 16.67 -25.52 8.75
C LEU A 124 16.74 -25.81 10.26
N GLN A 125 17.62 -26.72 10.69
CA GLN A 125 17.84 -27.00 12.11
C GLN A 125 18.39 -25.76 12.85
N ARG A 126 19.38 -25.07 12.28
CA ARG A 126 19.88 -23.81 12.85
C ARG A 126 18.80 -22.73 12.95
N LEU A 127 17.83 -22.73 12.05
CA LEU A 127 16.67 -21.84 12.06
C LEU A 127 15.56 -22.33 13.00
N GLY A 128 15.70 -23.50 13.64
CA GLY A 128 14.68 -24.11 14.49
C GLY A 128 13.45 -24.62 13.73
N LEU A 129 13.63 -25.04 12.47
CA LEU A 129 12.56 -25.48 11.57
C LEU A 129 12.67 -26.96 11.17
N ALA A 130 13.70 -27.66 11.61
CA ALA A 130 13.90 -29.09 11.43
C ALA A 130 14.72 -29.69 12.56
N ASP A 131 14.51 -30.96 12.84
CA ASP A 131 15.25 -31.75 13.81
C ASP A 131 15.73 -33.07 13.24
N GLU A 132 16.96 -33.47 13.56
CA GLU A 132 17.44 -34.80 13.23
C GLU A 132 17.02 -35.80 14.33
N ALA A 133 15.94 -36.56 14.07
CA ALA A 133 15.38 -37.53 15.03
C ALA A 133 16.27 -38.74 15.23
N GLN A 134 16.98 -39.18 14.18
CA GLN A 134 17.98 -40.26 14.17
C GLN A 134 18.99 -39.95 13.06
N PRO A 135 20.22 -40.49 13.10
CA PRO A 135 21.24 -40.23 12.07
C PRO A 135 20.72 -40.49 10.66
N GLY A 136 20.52 -39.41 9.88
CA GLY A 136 19.99 -39.40 8.51
C GLY A 136 18.46 -39.47 8.40
N THR A 137 17.73 -39.34 9.50
CA THR A 137 16.26 -39.20 9.53
C THR A 137 15.90 -37.88 10.13
N TRP A 138 15.22 -37.04 9.38
CA TRP A 138 14.88 -35.64 9.73
C TRP A 138 13.38 -35.45 9.79
N THR A 139 12.94 -34.55 10.66
CA THR A 139 11.54 -34.10 10.74
C THR A 139 11.53 -32.58 10.54
N THR A 140 10.72 -32.10 9.62
CA THR A 140 10.49 -30.66 9.41
C THR A 140 9.26 -30.22 10.20
N HIS A 141 9.29 -29.01 10.77
CA HIS A 141 8.16 -28.47 11.51
C HIS A 141 6.99 -28.14 10.57
N ALA A 142 5.76 -28.30 11.03
CA ALA A 142 4.57 -28.11 10.22
C ALA A 142 4.42 -26.65 9.68
N ASP A 143 4.97 -25.69 10.39
CA ASP A 143 4.96 -24.26 10.04
C ASP A 143 6.24 -23.79 9.29
N ALA A 144 7.16 -24.71 8.97
CA ALA A 144 8.44 -24.36 8.33
C ALA A 144 8.24 -23.61 7.01
N GLU A 145 7.32 -24.05 6.16
CA GLU A 145 7.01 -23.37 4.90
C GLU A 145 6.52 -21.95 5.15
N LYS A 146 5.54 -21.76 6.03
CA LYS A 146 4.98 -20.46 6.38
C LYS A 146 6.05 -19.52 6.92
N THR A 147 6.90 -20.01 7.82
CA THR A 147 7.99 -19.25 8.44
C THR A 147 9.05 -18.85 7.40
N LEU A 148 9.47 -19.77 6.53
CA LEU A 148 10.46 -19.47 5.49
C LEU A 148 9.92 -18.49 4.43
N ARG A 149 8.65 -18.55 4.09
CA ARG A 149 8.02 -17.58 3.20
C ARG A 149 8.01 -16.18 3.83
N ALA A 150 7.65 -16.08 5.11
CA ALA A 150 7.65 -14.81 5.83
C ALA A 150 9.08 -14.23 5.98
N LEU A 151 10.09 -15.07 6.26
CA LEU A 151 11.49 -14.64 6.29
C LEU A 151 11.98 -14.15 4.93
N GLY A 152 11.59 -14.83 3.84
CA GLY A 152 11.89 -14.41 2.48
C GLY A 152 11.30 -13.05 2.15
N GLU A 153 10.02 -12.84 2.44
CA GLU A 153 9.33 -11.55 2.25
C GLU A 153 10.01 -10.43 3.05
N ARG A 154 10.34 -10.69 4.31
CA ARG A 154 11.06 -9.70 5.14
C ARG A 154 12.45 -9.37 4.59
N GLY A 155 13.17 -10.37 4.07
CA GLY A 155 14.46 -10.16 3.42
C GLY A 155 14.36 -9.31 2.14
N ASP A 156 13.30 -9.50 1.36
CA ASP A 156 13.03 -8.70 0.16
C ASP A 156 12.69 -7.25 0.53
N ILE A 157 11.89 -7.03 1.57
CA ILE A 157 11.58 -5.69 2.11
C ILE A 157 12.87 -4.98 2.54
N ILE A 158 13.75 -5.65 3.29
CA ILE A 158 15.02 -5.07 3.75
C ILE A 158 15.90 -4.65 2.55
N ARG A 159 16.03 -5.51 1.53
CA ARG A 159 16.80 -5.18 0.32
C ARG A 159 16.22 -3.99 -0.43
N THR A 160 14.91 -3.92 -0.55
CA THR A 160 14.20 -2.83 -1.18
C THR A 160 14.46 -1.50 -0.46
N MET A 161 14.39 -1.50 0.89
CA MET A 161 14.67 -0.32 1.70
C MET A 161 16.14 0.12 1.57
N GLN A 162 17.10 -0.82 1.64
CA GLN A 162 18.53 -0.52 1.48
C GLN A 162 18.82 0.10 0.11
N ARG A 163 18.22 -0.43 -0.96
CA ARG A 163 18.35 0.11 -2.31
C ARG A 163 17.76 1.51 -2.41
N ALA A 164 16.58 1.72 -1.85
CA ALA A 164 15.91 3.02 -1.84
C ALA A 164 16.73 4.11 -1.13
N MET A 165 17.51 3.72 -0.12
CA MET A 165 18.39 4.64 0.63
C MET A 165 19.74 4.91 -0.06
N GLY A 166 20.03 4.26 -1.18
CA GLY A 166 21.25 4.54 -1.97
C GLY A 166 22.55 4.38 -1.18
N GLY A 167 22.61 3.43 -0.25
CA GLY A 167 23.79 3.19 0.61
C GLY A 167 23.92 4.14 1.81
N GLN A 168 23.02 5.09 1.98
CA GLN A 168 22.99 5.90 3.21
C GLN A 168 22.51 5.04 4.39
N PRO A 169 23.26 4.95 5.50
CA PRO A 169 22.85 4.14 6.63
C PRO A 169 21.60 4.76 7.29
N ARG A 170 20.56 3.95 7.42
CA ARG A 170 19.33 4.27 8.16
C ARG A 170 18.93 3.06 8.99
N GLU A 171 18.35 3.30 10.16
CA GLU A 171 17.61 2.29 10.88
C GLU A 171 16.36 1.93 10.05
N LEU A 172 16.16 0.62 9.79
CA LEU A 172 15.06 0.13 8.97
C LEU A 172 13.87 -0.26 9.86
N ALA A 173 12.69 0.23 9.53
CA ALA A 173 11.45 -0.08 10.23
C ALA A 173 10.35 -0.45 9.22
N VAL A 174 9.54 -1.45 9.56
CA VAL A 174 8.30 -1.75 8.83
C VAL A 174 7.15 -1.09 9.60
N PHE A 175 6.30 -0.37 8.89
CA PHE A 175 5.13 0.24 9.50
C PHE A 175 4.04 -0.82 9.66
N GLU A 176 3.72 -1.13 10.92
CA GLU A 176 2.63 -2.03 11.26
C GLU A 176 1.34 -1.22 11.49
N PRO A 177 0.26 -1.51 10.75
CA PRO A 177 -0.99 -0.73 10.86
C PRO A 177 -1.66 -0.76 12.24
N GLY A 178 -1.22 -1.67 13.11
CA GLY A 178 -1.71 -1.82 14.48
C GLY A 178 -1.05 -0.91 15.52
N ASP A 179 0.00 -0.18 15.16
CA ASP A 179 0.66 0.78 16.07
C ASP A 179 -0.23 2.00 16.30
N ASP A 180 -1.12 1.92 17.28
CA ASP A 180 -2.09 2.96 17.62
C ASP A 180 -1.41 4.30 17.89
N GLY A 181 -1.77 5.29 17.09
CA GLY A 181 -1.31 6.68 17.25
C GLY A 181 0.08 6.99 16.68
N ARG A 182 0.79 6.02 16.10
CA ARG A 182 2.07 6.29 15.47
C ARG A 182 1.87 6.94 14.12
N THR A 183 2.37 8.15 14.00
CA THR A 183 2.40 8.91 12.74
C THR A 183 3.83 8.99 12.23
N ILE A 184 4.04 8.68 10.95
CA ILE A 184 5.31 8.84 10.26
C ILE A 184 5.19 10.01 9.31
N ILE A 185 6.12 10.94 9.38
CA ILE A 185 6.27 12.00 8.38
C ILE A 185 7.63 11.80 7.71
N GLY A 186 7.69 11.92 6.40
CA GLY A 186 8.95 11.75 5.69
C GLY A 186 8.84 11.97 4.18
N ARG A 187 9.98 11.84 3.53
CA ARG A 187 10.12 11.93 2.07
C ARG A 187 9.91 10.55 1.44
N VAL A 188 9.14 10.46 0.38
CA VAL A 188 9.03 9.25 -0.43
C VAL A 188 10.39 9.02 -1.13
N ALA A 189 11.12 8.01 -0.68
CA ALA A 189 12.41 7.64 -1.24
C ALA A 189 12.25 6.67 -2.43
N ALA A 190 11.31 5.72 -2.33
CA ALA A 190 10.97 4.80 -3.40
C ALA A 190 9.51 4.36 -3.27
N LYS A 191 8.98 3.82 -4.35
CA LYS A 191 7.65 3.24 -4.43
C LYS A 191 7.62 2.13 -5.46
N GLY A 192 6.71 1.16 -5.31
CA GLY A 192 6.59 0.05 -6.25
C GLY A 192 5.46 -0.90 -5.88
N LEU A 193 5.42 -2.03 -6.57
CA LEU A 193 4.51 -3.14 -6.30
C LEU A 193 5.20 -4.15 -5.37
N ALA A 194 4.55 -4.48 -4.26
CA ALA A 194 5.01 -5.49 -3.31
C ALA A 194 4.51 -6.89 -3.69
N ASP A 195 3.28 -6.99 -4.19
CA ASP A 195 2.65 -8.22 -4.66
C ASP A 195 1.81 -7.90 -5.88
N GLU A 196 2.30 -8.32 -7.03
CA GLU A 196 1.70 -8.04 -8.33
C GLU A 196 0.41 -8.82 -8.57
N LEU A 197 0.29 -10.02 -7.98
CA LEU A 197 -0.93 -10.85 -8.10
C LEU A 197 -2.10 -10.26 -7.30
N ARG A 198 -1.80 -9.43 -6.30
CA ARG A 198 -2.80 -8.84 -5.41
C ARG A 198 -2.87 -7.33 -5.49
N ASP A 199 -2.18 -6.72 -6.47
CA ASP A 199 -2.06 -5.26 -6.65
C ASP A 199 -1.65 -4.53 -5.35
N ARG A 200 -0.75 -5.16 -4.57
CA ARG A 200 -0.25 -4.54 -3.36
C ARG A 200 0.94 -3.67 -3.67
N SER A 201 0.82 -2.42 -3.32
CA SER A 201 1.86 -1.42 -3.52
C SER A 201 2.54 -1.06 -2.20
N TYR A 202 3.73 -0.46 -2.30
CA TYR A 202 4.47 0.03 -1.15
C TYR A 202 5.07 1.41 -1.38
N LEU A 203 5.38 2.08 -0.28
CA LEU A 203 6.28 3.23 -0.22
C LEU A 203 7.47 2.92 0.69
N VAL A 204 8.64 3.41 0.33
CA VAL A 204 9.77 3.56 1.25
C VAL A 204 9.88 5.03 1.60
N ILE A 205 9.82 5.34 2.89
CA ILE A 205 9.80 6.71 3.40
C ILE A 205 11.07 6.96 4.22
N ASP A 206 11.88 7.93 3.81
CA ASP A 206 12.96 8.48 4.61
C ASP A 206 12.35 9.43 5.64
N GLY A 207 12.21 8.94 6.88
CA GLY A 207 11.47 9.61 7.94
C GLY A 207 12.19 10.82 8.52
N VAL A 208 11.42 11.78 9.00
CA VAL A 208 11.97 12.92 9.78
C VAL A 208 12.61 12.47 11.09
N ASP A 209 12.31 11.26 11.56
CA ASP A 209 12.89 10.62 12.74
C ASP A 209 14.27 9.98 12.47
N GLY A 210 14.76 10.05 11.22
CA GLY A 210 16.04 9.49 10.81
C GLY A 210 16.01 8.00 10.46
N LYS A 211 14.83 7.38 10.44
CA LYS A 211 14.62 5.98 10.04
C LYS A 211 14.10 5.90 8.61
N ALA A 212 14.36 4.77 7.95
CA ALA A 212 13.67 4.40 6.73
C ALA A 212 12.48 3.50 7.09
N HIS A 213 11.30 3.85 6.60
CA HIS A 213 10.07 3.12 6.86
C HIS A 213 9.54 2.46 5.58
N TYR A 214 9.29 1.16 5.64
CA TYR A 214 8.52 0.46 4.62
C TYR A 214 7.03 0.50 4.98
N VAL A 215 6.21 0.96 4.06
CA VAL A 215 4.77 1.14 4.25
C VAL A 215 4.04 0.38 3.15
N ALA A 216 3.32 -0.67 3.51
CA ALA A 216 2.39 -1.33 2.58
C ALA A 216 1.15 -0.46 2.39
N LEU A 217 0.83 -0.12 1.14
CA LEU A 217 -0.33 0.70 0.81
C LEU A 217 -1.63 -0.11 0.81
N ASN A 218 -2.74 0.57 0.99
CA ASN A 218 -4.06 -0.02 0.77
C ASN A 218 -4.25 -0.35 -0.72
N ALA A 219 -5.11 -1.34 -1.02
CA ALA A 219 -5.46 -1.72 -2.39
C ALA A 219 -6.13 -0.60 -3.21
N ARG A 220 -6.56 0.50 -2.57
CA ARG A 220 -7.19 1.67 -3.21
C ARG A 220 -6.21 2.83 -3.43
N ASP A 221 -5.04 2.76 -2.80
CA ASP A 221 -4.02 3.79 -2.89
C ASP A 221 -3.12 3.53 -4.09
N GLU A 222 -3.11 4.45 -5.02
CA GLU A 222 -2.24 4.39 -6.20
C GLU A 222 -0.88 5.01 -5.87
N PRO A 223 0.24 4.27 -6.02
CA PRO A 223 1.58 4.83 -5.80
C PRO A 223 1.88 6.05 -6.67
N ALA A 224 1.19 6.18 -7.81
CA ALA A 224 1.32 7.33 -8.71
C ALA A 224 1.01 8.66 -8.00
N ASN A 225 0.10 8.65 -7.02
CA ASN A 225 -0.31 9.83 -6.25
C ASN A 225 0.78 10.35 -5.32
N TYR A 226 1.85 9.57 -5.08
CA TYR A 226 2.95 9.90 -4.17
C TYR A 226 4.27 9.97 -4.96
N PRO A 227 4.61 11.11 -5.57
CA PRO A 227 5.86 11.25 -6.34
C PRO A 227 7.09 11.02 -5.44
N THR A 228 8.15 10.45 -6.01
CA THR A 228 9.45 10.39 -5.33
C THR A 228 9.94 11.80 -4.99
N GLY A 229 10.43 12.00 -3.77
CA GLY A 229 10.79 13.31 -3.23
C GLY A 229 9.64 14.07 -2.54
N ALA A 230 8.39 13.66 -2.74
CA ALA A 230 7.23 14.23 -2.06
C ALA A 230 7.29 13.98 -0.55
N VAL A 231 6.70 14.88 0.23
CA VAL A 231 6.55 14.72 1.69
C VAL A 231 5.17 14.16 1.99
N VAL A 232 5.13 13.07 2.73
CA VAL A 232 3.90 12.38 3.12
C VAL A 232 3.81 12.22 4.63
N GLU A 233 2.59 12.11 5.13
CA GLU A 233 2.27 11.68 6.48
C GLU A 233 1.51 10.36 6.42
N VAL A 234 1.97 9.36 7.17
CA VAL A 234 1.36 8.03 7.25
C VAL A 234 0.84 7.78 8.65
N ARG A 235 -0.38 7.29 8.73
CA ARG A 235 -1.05 6.88 9.99
C ARG A 235 -1.69 5.51 9.81
N GLY A 236 -1.86 4.79 10.91
CA GLY A 236 -2.77 3.66 10.94
C GLY A 236 -4.22 4.14 10.68
N SER A 237 -4.91 3.52 9.73
CA SER A 237 -6.29 3.90 9.35
C SER A 237 -7.33 2.84 9.72
N ALA A 238 -6.92 1.75 10.34
CA ALA A 238 -7.83 0.69 10.75
C ALA A 238 -8.61 1.14 11.99
N GLU A 239 -9.83 1.63 11.77
CA GLU A 239 -10.77 1.90 12.87
C GLU A 239 -11.52 0.62 13.26
N VAL A 240 -11.82 0.51 14.55
CA VAL A 240 -12.73 -0.53 15.04
C VAL A 240 -14.11 -0.33 14.42
N ARG A 241 -14.61 -1.33 13.71
CA ARG A 241 -15.96 -1.24 13.11
C ARG A 241 -17.05 -1.16 14.17
N ALA A 242 -18.05 -0.35 13.90
CA ALA A 242 -19.25 -0.30 14.76
C ALA A 242 -19.89 -1.69 14.93
N ALA A 243 -19.88 -2.52 13.88
CA ALA A 243 -20.38 -3.89 13.94
C ALA A 243 -19.62 -4.75 14.97
N ASP A 244 -18.27 -4.67 15.01
CA ASP A 244 -17.45 -5.44 15.94
C ASP A 244 -17.68 -5.00 17.39
N ARG A 245 -17.80 -3.68 17.63
CA ARG A 245 -18.17 -3.12 18.94
C ARG A 245 -19.56 -3.59 19.39
N ASN A 246 -20.53 -3.54 18.48
CA ASN A 246 -21.91 -3.96 18.79
C ASN A 246 -22.00 -5.47 19.09
N ILE A 247 -21.31 -6.30 18.29
CA ILE A 247 -21.26 -7.75 18.53
C ILE A 247 -20.64 -8.03 19.89
N ALA A 248 -19.51 -7.41 20.23
CA ALA A 248 -18.84 -7.60 21.51
C ALA A 248 -19.72 -7.11 22.68
N ALA A 249 -20.38 -5.97 22.54
CA ALA A 249 -21.27 -5.41 23.57
C ALA A 249 -22.52 -6.27 23.82
N LEU A 250 -23.01 -6.97 22.81
CA LEU A 250 -24.20 -7.83 22.91
C LEU A 250 -23.87 -9.29 23.25
N ALA A 251 -22.60 -9.66 23.19
CA ALA A 251 -22.14 -11.00 23.57
C ALA A 251 -22.19 -11.17 25.10
N SER A 252 -22.81 -12.24 25.55
CA SER A 252 -22.84 -12.65 26.98
C SER A 252 -21.99 -13.91 27.15
N ASN A 253 -20.99 -13.86 28.03
CA ASN A 253 -20.07 -14.97 28.27
C ASN A 253 -19.40 -15.50 26.98
N GLY A 254 -19.00 -14.57 26.07
CA GLY A 254 -18.39 -14.92 24.79
C GLY A 254 -19.36 -15.50 23.76
N LEU A 255 -20.66 -15.42 23.98
CA LEU A 255 -21.71 -15.92 23.08
C LEU A 255 -22.55 -14.76 22.53
N TYR A 256 -22.56 -14.59 21.22
CA TYR A 256 -23.43 -13.65 20.52
C TYR A 256 -24.62 -14.40 19.91
N ARG A 257 -25.84 -13.85 20.11
CA ARG A 257 -27.10 -14.42 19.63
C ARG A 257 -27.83 -13.43 18.71
N THR A 258 -28.17 -13.87 17.52
CA THR A 258 -28.85 -13.04 16.50
C THR A 258 -30.28 -12.70 16.88
N ASP A 259 -31.02 -13.62 17.57
CA ASP A 259 -32.39 -13.42 18.09
C ASP A 259 -32.39 -12.31 19.16
N HIS A 260 -31.44 -12.34 20.08
CA HIS A 260 -31.29 -11.31 21.12
C HIS A 260 -30.98 -9.95 20.49
N HIS A 261 -30.05 -9.90 19.53
CA HIS A 261 -29.74 -8.65 18.82
C HIS A 261 -30.95 -8.12 18.05
N LEU A 262 -31.73 -8.99 17.40
CA LEU A 262 -32.93 -8.59 16.67
C LEU A 262 -33.98 -7.98 17.62
N ALA A 263 -34.21 -8.58 18.78
CA ALA A 263 -35.14 -8.02 19.77
C ALA A 263 -34.71 -6.63 20.25
N ILE A 264 -33.43 -6.42 20.50
CA ILE A 264 -32.87 -5.10 20.87
C ILE A 264 -33.04 -4.10 19.72
N ALA A 265 -32.69 -4.49 18.48
CA ALA A 265 -32.81 -3.63 17.31
C ALA A 265 -34.26 -3.22 17.03
N GLN A 266 -35.21 -4.12 17.25
CA GLN A 266 -36.65 -3.81 17.16
C GLN A 266 -37.12 -2.82 18.24
N GLY A 267 -36.60 -2.95 19.47
CA GLY A 267 -36.89 -2.01 20.56
C GLY A 267 -36.29 -0.61 20.37
N GLN A 268 -35.22 -0.50 19.58
CA GLN A 268 -34.50 0.74 19.29
C GLN A 268 -34.81 1.30 17.90
N ALA A 269 -35.80 0.77 17.19
CA ALA A 269 -36.11 1.12 15.80
C ALA A 269 -36.31 2.62 15.63
N GLN A 270 -35.29 3.29 15.05
CA GLN A 270 -35.40 4.66 14.54
C GLN A 270 -35.99 4.62 13.12
N ALA A 271 -36.82 5.59 12.78
CA ALA A 271 -37.45 5.73 11.47
C ALA A 271 -36.38 5.64 10.36
N GLY A 272 -36.44 4.59 9.53
CA GLY A 272 -35.62 4.44 8.32
C GLY A 272 -34.58 3.31 8.30
N ARG A 273 -34.45 2.49 9.36
CA ARG A 273 -33.59 1.30 9.36
C ARG A 273 -34.36 0.04 9.69
N ASP A 274 -34.33 -0.94 8.79
CA ASP A 274 -34.90 -2.26 9.04
C ASP A 274 -34.02 -3.06 10.04
N PRO A 275 -34.57 -3.46 11.23
CA PRO A 275 -33.85 -4.25 12.21
C PRO A 275 -33.26 -5.56 11.65
N HIS A 276 -33.95 -6.21 10.71
CA HIS A 276 -33.47 -7.42 10.07
C HIS A 276 -32.22 -7.17 9.22
N GLU A 277 -32.16 -6.06 8.47
CA GLU A 277 -30.98 -5.66 7.71
C GLU A 277 -29.78 -5.35 8.59
N VAL A 278 -30.02 -4.73 9.76
CA VAL A 278 -28.97 -4.46 10.75
C VAL A 278 -28.35 -5.77 11.22
N VAL A 279 -29.16 -6.74 11.67
CA VAL A 279 -28.66 -8.06 12.12
C VAL A 279 -27.98 -8.81 10.98
N ALA A 280 -28.54 -8.81 9.78
CA ALA A 280 -27.95 -9.44 8.62
C ALA A 280 -26.55 -8.87 8.26
N ALA A 281 -26.34 -7.57 8.44
CA ALA A 281 -25.03 -6.94 8.27
C ALA A 281 -24.00 -7.45 9.29
N HIS A 282 -24.40 -7.65 10.56
CA HIS A 282 -23.56 -8.20 11.61
C HIS A 282 -23.25 -9.68 11.36
N VAL A 283 -24.22 -10.47 10.88
CA VAL A 283 -24.00 -11.87 10.48
C VAL A 283 -23.01 -11.96 9.31
N ARG A 284 -23.12 -11.10 8.28
CA ARG A 284 -22.11 -11.05 7.19
C ARG A 284 -20.71 -10.76 7.73
N ARG A 285 -20.60 -9.88 8.73
CA ARG A 285 -19.33 -9.60 9.38
C ARG A 285 -18.80 -10.82 10.15
N LEU A 286 -19.62 -11.49 10.93
CA LEU A 286 -19.26 -12.71 11.65
C LEU A 286 -18.81 -13.83 10.70
N GLU A 287 -19.46 -14.01 9.55
CA GLU A 287 -19.03 -14.99 8.54
C GLU A 287 -17.65 -14.65 7.94
N ALA A 288 -17.35 -13.36 7.75
CA ALA A 288 -16.01 -12.93 7.30
C ALA A 288 -14.93 -13.24 8.34
N LEU A 289 -15.21 -12.95 9.61
CA LEU A 289 -14.29 -13.22 10.73
C LEU A 289 -14.14 -14.72 11.03
N ARG A 290 -15.19 -15.53 10.80
CA ARG A 290 -15.15 -16.99 10.91
C ARG A 290 -14.18 -17.60 9.88
N ARG A 291 -14.21 -17.13 8.65
CA ARG A 291 -13.26 -17.58 7.61
C ARG A 291 -11.81 -17.26 7.96
N ALA A 292 -11.61 -16.26 8.80
CA ALA A 292 -10.30 -15.87 9.33
C ALA A 292 -9.94 -16.59 10.64
N GLY A 293 -10.81 -17.46 11.16
CA GLY A 293 -10.57 -18.18 12.41
C GLY A 293 -10.68 -17.33 13.69
N ILE A 294 -11.29 -16.13 13.60
CA ILE A 294 -11.43 -15.18 14.73
C ILE A 294 -12.66 -15.51 15.58
N VAL A 295 -13.74 -15.93 14.94
CA VAL A 295 -15.00 -16.32 15.60
C VAL A 295 -15.43 -17.70 15.15
N GLU A 296 -16.27 -18.38 15.93
CA GLU A 296 -16.78 -19.72 15.64
C GLU A 296 -18.31 -19.70 15.59
N ARG A 297 -18.91 -20.35 14.59
CA ARG A 297 -20.35 -20.56 14.53
C ARG A 297 -20.69 -21.88 15.22
N ILE A 298 -21.36 -21.81 16.39
CA ILE A 298 -21.73 -23.00 17.19
C ILE A 298 -23.02 -23.64 16.66
N ALA A 299 -24.01 -22.79 16.34
CA ALA A 299 -25.30 -23.21 15.79
C ALA A 299 -25.89 -22.09 14.92
N GLU A 300 -27.07 -22.33 14.35
CA GLU A 300 -27.81 -21.29 13.66
C GLU A 300 -28.14 -20.13 14.62
N GLY A 301 -27.73 -18.91 14.25
CA GLY A 301 -27.93 -17.74 15.09
C GLY A 301 -27.05 -17.64 16.33
N LEU A 302 -26.16 -18.61 16.61
CA LEU A 302 -25.30 -18.63 17.78
C LEU A 302 -23.81 -18.64 17.42
N TRP A 303 -23.08 -17.66 17.92
CA TRP A 303 -21.67 -17.46 17.62
C TRP A 303 -20.83 -17.35 18.89
N LYS A 304 -19.69 -18.00 18.90
CA LYS A 304 -18.66 -17.78 19.91
C LYS A 304 -17.74 -16.68 19.45
N VAL A 305 -17.62 -15.65 20.25
CA VAL A 305 -16.82 -14.46 19.94
C VAL A 305 -15.82 -14.20 21.08
N PRO A 306 -14.57 -13.82 20.76
CA PRO A 306 -13.58 -13.48 21.79
C PRO A 306 -13.91 -12.12 22.42
N ASP A 307 -13.47 -11.91 23.66
CA ASP A 307 -13.68 -10.65 24.39
C ASP A 307 -12.99 -9.46 23.70
N ASP A 308 -11.87 -9.73 23.04
CA ASP A 308 -11.08 -8.75 22.27
C ASP A 308 -11.50 -8.69 20.78
N LEU A 309 -12.74 -9.08 20.44
CA LEU A 309 -13.27 -9.06 19.07
C LEU A 309 -13.05 -7.73 18.33
N PRO A 310 -13.29 -6.54 18.96
CA PRO A 310 -13.08 -5.26 18.29
C PRO A 310 -11.64 -5.08 17.81
N GLU A 311 -10.67 -5.48 18.62
CA GLU A 311 -9.25 -5.37 18.28
C GLU A 311 -8.84 -6.40 17.22
N ARG A 312 -9.25 -7.67 17.34
CA ARG A 312 -8.99 -8.69 16.31
C ARG A 312 -9.67 -8.35 14.98
N GLY A 313 -10.87 -7.77 15.04
CA GLY A 313 -11.56 -7.28 13.84
C GLY A 313 -10.83 -6.13 13.17
N ARG A 314 -10.29 -5.19 13.95
CA ARG A 314 -9.43 -4.10 13.47
C ARG A 314 -8.18 -4.64 12.79
N GLN A 315 -7.47 -5.58 13.43
CA GLN A 315 -6.26 -6.21 12.87
C GLN A 315 -6.57 -6.98 11.58
N TYR A 316 -7.67 -7.72 11.53
CA TYR A 316 -8.13 -8.41 10.32
C TYR A 316 -8.38 -7.43 9.16
N ASP A 317 -9.05 -6.31 9.44
CA ASP A 317 -9.28 -5.30 8.41
C ASP A 317 -7.99 -4.61 7.99
N ALA A 318 -7.08 -4.32 8.91
CA ALA A 318 -5.76 -3.78 8.62
C ALA A 318 -4.95 -4.69 7.70
N GLN A 319 -4.90 -5.99 7.99
CA GLN A 319 -4.19 -6.98 7.17
C GLN A 319 -4.81 -7.14 5.77
N ARG A 320 -6.13 -7.06 5.68
CA ARG A 320 -6.85 -7.29 4.42
C ARG A 320 -6.95 -6.05 3.53
N LEU A 321 -7.07 -4.87 4.12
CA LEU A 321 -7.28 -3.60 3.42
C LEU A 321 -6.02 -2.73 3.38
N GLY A 322 -4.92 -3.15 4.04
CA GLY A 322 -3.65 -2.44 4.14
C GLY A 322 -3.55 -1.50 5.35
N GLY A 323 -4.66 -1.13 5.99
CA GLY A 323 -4.71 -0.47 7.31
C GLY A 323 -3.96 0.85 7.47
N VAL A 324 -3.56 1.52 6.38
CA VAL A 324 -2.81 2.78 6.40
C VAL A 324 -3.59 3.89 5.71
N ALA A 325 -3.43 5.11 6.20
CA ALA A 325 -3.84 6.33 5.50
C ALA A 325 -2.59 7.15 5.19
N VAL A 326 -2.40 7.47 3.92
CA VAL A 326 -1.29 8.31 3.47
C VAL A 326 -1.83 9.65 3.03
N GLU A 327 -1.35 10.72 3.66
CA GLU A 327 -1.69 12.11 3.32
C GLU A 327 -0.50 12.77 2.65
N LEU A 328 -0.69 13.29 1.44
CA LEU A 328 0.32 14.07 0.74
C LEU A 328 0.43 15.46 1.37
N LYS A 329 1.53 15.76 2.06
CA LYS A 329 1.79 17.08 2.66
C LYS A 329 2.42 18.06 1.67
N SER A 330 3.24 17.55 0.76
CA SER A 330 3.77 18.32 -0.36
C SER A 330 4.18 17.37 -1.49
N HIS A 331 3.80 17.69 -2.70
CA HIS A 331 4.27 16.98 -3.89
C HIS A 331 5.68 17.46 -4.34
N LEU A 332 6.14 18.60 -3.79
CA LEU A 332 7.44 19.17 -4.13
C LEU A 332 8.55 18.57 -3.25
N PRO A 333 9.69 18.25 -3.84
CA PRO A 333 10.91 17.96 -3.10
C PRO A 333 11.28 19.14 -2.20
N ILE A 334 11.94 18.85 -1.08
CA ILE A 334 12.20 19.83 -0.02
C ILE A 334 13.05 21.01 -0.50
N GLU A 335 13.96 20.77 -1.44
CA GLU A 335 14.84 21.79 -2.02
C GLU A 335 14.03 22.83 -2.81
N ARG A 336 12.97 22.38 -3.50
CA ARG A 336 12.05 23.28 -4.21
C ARG A 336 11.16 24.06 -3.27
N GLN A 337 10.75 23.45 -2.15
CA GLN A 337 9.92 24.13 -1.15
C GLN A 337 10.63 25.34 -0.52
N ALA A 338 11.96 25.31 -0.43
CA ALA A 338 12.73 26.36 0.21
C ALA A 338 12.53 27.76 -0.42
N ARG A 339 12.36 27.86 -1.74
CA ARG A 339 12.29 29.15 -2.44
C ARG A 339 11.04 29.34 -3.34
N VAL A 340 10.08 28.42 -3.33
CA VAL A 340 8.87 28.55 -4.15
C VAL A 340 7.91 29.60 -3.56
N ILE A 341 7.20 30.32 -4.43
CA ILE A 341 6.05 31.13 -4.03
C ILE A 341 4.87 30.17 -3.86
N GLY A 342 4.33 30.08 -2.66
CA GLY A 342 3.26 29.18 -2.26
C GLY A 342 3.41 28.76 -0.81
N ALA A 343 2.31 28.35 -0.17
CA ALA A 343 2.35 27.79 1.18
C ALA A 343 2.84 26.34 1.11
N THR A 344 3.95 26.04 1.77
CA THR A 344 4.61 24.74 1.73
C THR A 344 4.54 24.00 3.05
N TRP A 345 4.93 22.73 3.06
CA TRP A 345 5.12 21.96 4.29
C TRP A 345 6.21 22.60 5.20
N LEU A 346 7.27 23.20 4.61
CA LEU A 346 8.30 23.92 5.38
C LEU A 346 7.74 25.10 6.17
N ASP A 347 6.75 25.82 5.63
CA ASP A 347 6.09 26.91 6.35
C ASP A 347 5.32 26.39 7.57
N GLN A 348 4.67 25.23 7.44
CA GLN A 348 4.00 24.58 8.56
C GLN A 348 5.00 24.13 9.63
N GLN A 349 6.16 23.61 9.21
CA GLN A 349 7.24 23.26 10.14
C GLN A 349 7.83 24.48 10.85
N LEU A 350 8.01 25.59 10.16
CA LEU A 350 8.46 26.86 10.77
C LEU A 350 7.46 27.37 11.81
N ILE A 351 6.17 27.33 11.52
CA ILE A 351 5.10 27.72 12.47
C ILE A 351 5.07 26.78 13.67
N GLY A 352 5.24 25.46 13.46
CA GLY A 352 5.28 24.44 14.50
C GLY A 352 6.62 24.35 15.25
N GLY A 353 7.60 25.21 14.92
CA GLY A 353 8.91 25.22 15.58
C GLY A 353 9.80 24.00 15.24
N GLY A 354 9.47 23.23 14.19
CA GLY A 354 10.26 22.06 13.76
C GLY A 354 10.27 20.91 14.77
N SER A 355 9.25 20.81 15.61
CA SER A 355 9.12 19.74 16.60
C SER A 355 9.02 18.37 15.89
N GLY A 356 9.77 17.38 16.41
CA GLY A 356 9.78 16.02 15.85
C GLY A 356 10.77 15.78 14.70
N LEU A 357 11.49 16.79 14.23
CA LEU A 357 12.54 16.62 13.23
C LEU A 357 13.82 16.07 13.86
N GLY A 358 14.32 14.94 13.37
CA GLY A 358 15.62 14.38 13.72
C GLY A 358 16.80 15.26 13.27
N ASN A 359 18.02 14.91 13.70
CA ASN A 359 19.24 15.61 13.29
C ASN A 359 19.95 14.95 12.11
N LEU A 360 19.52 13.74 11.73
CA LEU A 360 20.12 12.94 10.67
C LEU A 360 19.09 12.70 9.55
N GLY A 361 19.58 12.36 8.37
CA GLY A 361 18.75 12.01 7.24
C GLY A 361 17.83 13.15 6.81
N PHE A 362 16.63 12.77 6.38
CA PHE A 362 15.64 13.74 5.93
C PHE A 362 15.26 14.78 6.98
N GLY A 363 15.25 14.42 8.27
CA GLY A 363 15.00 15.37 9.34
C GLY A 363 16.06 16.48 9.42
N GLY A 364 17.35 16.13 9.27
CA GLY A 364 18.45 17.09 9.21
C GLY A 364 18.39 18.00 7.96
N GLU A 365 18.09 17.41 6.81
CA GLU A 365 17.88 18.16 5.55
C GLU A 365 16.68 19.13 5.67
N ALA A 366 15.60 18.70 6.31
CA ALA A 366 14.43 19.52 6.58
C ALA A 366 14.77 20.75 7.43
N LYS A 367 15.58 20.57 8.48
CA LYS A 367 16.06 21.71 9.32
C LYS A 367 16.85 22.72 8.51
N GLN A 368 17.74 22.26 7.63
CA GLN A 368 18.51 23.15 6.75
C GLN A 368 17.59 23.89 5.75
N ALA A 369 16.65 23.17 5.14
CA ALA A 369 15.67 23.77 4.25
C ALA A 369 14.76 24.79 4.93
N MET A 370 14.41 24.58 6.21
CA MET A 370 13.68 25.57 7.03
C MET A 370 14.45 26.86 7.19
N LEU A 371 15.78 26.82 7.40
CA LEU A 371 16.60 28.02 7.48
C LEU A 371 16.59 28.81 6.15
N GLN A 372 16.76 28.10 5.04
CA GLN A 372 16.67 28.70 3.70
C GLN A 372 15.27 29.29 3.43
N ARG A 373 14.23 28.58 3.87
CA ARG A 373 12.85 29.05 3.76
C ARG A 373 12.60 30.32 4.57
N ALA A 374 13.13 30.38 5.80
CA ALA A 374 13.02 31.55 6.64
C ALA A 374 13.70 32.77 6.01
N ASP A 375 14.89 32.60 5.40
CA ASP A 375 15.57 33.67 4.67
C ASP A 375 14.75 34.14 3.46
N PHE A 376 14.22 33.20 2.66
CA PHE A 376 13.32 33.54 1.55
C PHE A 376 12.07 34.28 2.00
N LEU A 377 11.44 33.88 3.10
CA LEU A 377 10.28 34.58 3.64
C LEU A 377 10.62 36.00 4.14
N ALA A 378 11.83 36.20 4.67
CA ALA A 378 12.29 37.54 5.02
C ALA A 378 12.49 38.42 3.77
N GLU A 379 13.07 37.87 2.68
CA GLU A 379 13.15 38.56 1.39
C GLU A 379 11.74 38.94 0.85
N GLN A 380 10.72 38.12 1.16
CA GLN A 380 9.34 38.39 0.77
C GLN A 380 8.57 39.33 1.72
N GLY A 381 9.20 39.81 2.80
CA GLY A 381 8.56 40.64 3.81
C GLY A 381 7.57 39.92 4.73
N LEU A 382 7.68 38.57 4.81
CA LEU A 382 6.78 37.71 5.59
C LEU A 382 7.46 37.08 6.83
N ALA A 383 8.72 37.36 7.02
CA ALA A 383 9.46 37.00 8.24
C ALA A 383 10.43 38.11 8.64
N GLU A 384 10.74 38.21 9.93
CA GLU A 384 11.76 39.08 10.49
C GLU A 384 12.74 38.27 11.31
N ARG A 385 14.05 38.45 11.08
CA ARG A 385 15.10 37.80 11.87
C ARG A 385 15.55 38.75 13.00
N ARG A 386 15.46 38.28 14.23
CA ARG A 386 16.00 38.98 15.40
C ARG A 386 16.96 38.03 16.14
N GLY A 387 18.24 38.15 15.81
CA GLY A 387 19.28 37.22 16.29
C GLY A 387 19.05 35.81 15.73
N GLN A 388 18.90 34.82 16.61
CA GLN A 388 18.63 33.44 16.22
C GLN A 388 17.11 33.10 16.08
N ARG A 389 16.23 34.08 16.39
CA ARG A 389 14.78 33.87 16.32
C ARG A 389 14.21 34.41 15.02
N VAL A 390 13.30 33.67 14.44
CA VAL A 390 12.53 34.05 13.24
C VAL A 390 11.09 34.34 13.67
N PHE A 391 10.61 35.54 13.39
CA PHE A 391 9.23 35.95 13.62
C PHE A 391 8.47 35.93 12.32
N LEU A 392 7.45 35.10 12.22
CA LEU A 392 6.65 34.90 11.01
C LEU A 392 5.42 35.81 11.03
N ALA A 393 5.01 36.30 9.88
CA ALA A 393 3.74 37.02 9.71
C ALA A 393 2.55 36.12 10.10
N ARG A 394 1.58 36.63 10.85
CA ARG A 394 0.40 35.88 11.33
C ARG A 394 -0.40 35.23 10.19
N ASN A 395 -0.44 35.88 9.03
CA ASN A 395 -1.19 35.47 7.84
C ASN A 395 -0.30 34.83 6.77
N LEU A 396 0.91 34.36 7.12
CA LEU A 396 1.92 33.80 6.22
C LEU A 396 1.33 32.84 5.18
N LEU A 397 0.68 31.76 5.65
CA LEU A 397 0.14 30.71 4.77
C LEU A 397 -0.89 31.25 3.79
N THR A 398 -1.75 32.16 4.25
CA THR A 398 -2.79 32.79 3.42
C THR A 398 -2.17 33.70 2.35
N VAL A 399 -1.20 34.51 2.72
CA VAL A 399 -0.53 35.42 1.78
C VAL A 399 0.24 34.63 0.73
N MET A 400 1.01 33.61 1.13
CA MET A 400 1.78 32.79 0.20
C MET A 400 0.86 32.02 -0.76
N ARG A 401 -0.23 31.45 -0.27
CA ARG A 401 -1.24 30.78 -1.10
C ARG A 401 -1.89 31.74 -2.10
N ASN A 402 -2.31 32.90 -1.66
CA ASN A 402 -2.99 33.87 -2.52
C ASN A 402 -2.05 34.40 -3.62
N ARG A 403 -0.77 34.65 -3.29
CA ARG A 403 0.25 35.05 -4.30
C ARG A 403 0.42 33.95 -5.36
N GLU A 404 0.51 32.70 -4.93
CA GLU A 404 0.65 31.56 -5.83
C GLU A 404 -0.57 31.38 -6.73
N VAL A 405 -1.78 31.37 -6.17
CA VAL A 405 -3.04 31.23 -6.92
C VAL A 405 -3.21 32.38 -7.91
N ALA A 406 -2.87 33.61 -7.50
CA ALA A 406 -2.92 34.75 -8.41
C ALA A 406 -1.93 34.63 -9.59
N GLN A 407 -0.71 34.12 -9.33
CA GLN A 407 0.26 33.87 -10.39
C GLN A 407 -0.21 32.74 -11.32
N ALA A 408 -0.63 31.59 -10.77
CA ALA A 408 -1.18 30.49 -11.56
C ALA A 408 -2.42 30.91 -12.36
N GLY A 409 -3.26 31.78 -11.80
CA GLY A 409 -4.40 32.36 -12.51
C GLY A 409 -3.97 33.18 -13.72
N LYS A 410 -2.90 34.01 -13.61
CA LYS A 410 -2.36 34.77 -14.75
C LYS A 410 -1.79 33.85 -15.83
N ASP A 411 -1.04 32.82 -15.42
CA ASP A 411 -0.41 31.87 -16.36
C ASP A 411 -1.48 31.10 -17.15
N ILE A 412 -2.53 30.64 -16.46
CA ILE A 412 -3.67 29.94 -17.08
C ILE A 412 -4.49 30.89 -17.96
N ALA A 413 -4.69 32.14 -17.54
CA ALA A 413 -5.38 33.15 -18.35
C ALA A 413 -4.62 33.42 -19.68
N ALA A 414 -3.29 33.53 -19.62
CA ALA A 414 -2.46 33.66 -20.80
C ALA A 414 -2.52 32.42 -21.72
N GLU A 415 -2.61 31.21 -21.15
CA GLU A 415 -2.72 29.95 -21.89
C GLU A 415 -4.08 29.78 -22.57
N THR A 416 -5.17 30.13 -21.84
CA THR A 416 -6.53 29.78 -22.27
C THR A 416 -7.32 30.94 -22.87
N GLY A 417 -6.88 32.19 -22.66
CA GLY A 417 -7.62 33.39 -23.02
C GLY A 417 -8.83 33.70 -22.10
N LEU A 418 -9.02 32.89 -21.05
CA LEU A 418 -10.12 33.09 -20.08
C LEU A 418 -9.69 34.04 -18.96
N GLU A 419 -10.61 34.87 -18.48
CA GLU A 419 -10.36 35.75 -17.34
C GLU A 419 -10.27 34.98 -16.03
N HIS A 420 -9.19 35.18 -15.24
CA HIS A 420 -9.10 34.62 -13.89
C HIS A 420 -9.95 35.44 -12.91
N ARG A 421 -10.89 34.75 -12.25
CA ARG A 421 -11.78 35.33 -11.21
C ARG A 421 -11.43 34.70 -9.86
N PRO A 422 -10.64 35.38 -9.01
CA PRO A 422 -10.28 34.86 -7.69
C PRO A 422 -11.54 34.63 -6.83
N ALA A 423 -11.63 33.46 -6.23
CA ALA A 423 -12.70 33.14 -5.27
C ALA A 423 -12.43 33.84 -3.93
N ALA A 424 -13.32 34.69 -3.49
CA ALA A 424 -13.24 35.33 -2.17
C ALA A 424 -13.68 34.37 -1.05
N ASP A 425 -13.21 34.64 0.18
CA ASP A 425 -13.63 33.87 1.34
C ASP A 425 -15.15 34.03 1.59
N GLY A 426 -15.87 32.94 1.83
CA GLY A 426 -17.33 32.90 1.92
C GLY A 426 -18.07 32.87 0.57
N GLN A 427 -17.37 33.03 -0.54
CA GLN A 427 -17.98 33.07 -1.87
C GLN A 427 -18.34 31.66 -2.36
N ARG A 428 -19.53 31.53 -2.93
CA ARG A 428 -19.93 30.37 -3.72
C ARG A 428 -19.45 30.53 -5.17
N VAL A 429 -18.71 29.57 -5.65
CA VAL A 429 -18.18 29.48 -7.03
C VAL A 429 -18.81 28.27 -7.71
N ALA A 430 -19.33 28.44 -8.92
CA ALA A 430 -19.89 27.36 -9.72
C ALA A 430 -19.34 27.41 -11.14
N GLY A 431 -19.14 26.25 -11.76
CA GLY A 431 -18.63 26.15 -13.12
C GLY A 431 -18.37 24.70 -13.54
N ILE A 432 -17.95 24.54 -14.78
CA ILE A 432 -17.54 23.22 -15.31
C ILE A 432 -16.12 22.91 -14.79
N TYR A 433 -15.93 21.77 -14.14
CA TYR A 433 -14.62 21.30 -13.72
C TYR A 433 -13.80 20.87 -14.93
N ARG A 434 -12.87 21.71 -15.40
CA ARG A 434 -12.08 21.50 -16.61
C ARG A 434 -10.82 20.66 -16.38
N ARG A 435 -10.08 20.98 -15.33
CA ARG A 435 -8.83 20.28 -14.96
C ARG A 435 -8.46 20.54 -13.53
N SER A 436 -7.58 19.72 -12.97
CA SER A 436 -6.87 20.05 -11.74
C SER A 436 -5.51 20.67 -12.03
N VAL A 437 -5.07 21.56 -11.16
CA VAL A 437 -3.78 22.25 -11.21
C VAL A 437 -3.04 21.95 -9.91
N MET A 438 -1.81 21.43 -10.00
CA MET A 438 -0.98 21.15 -8.83
C MET A 438 -0.11 22.35 -8.54
N LEU A 439 -0.32 22.97 -7.37
CA LEU A 439 0.42 24.11 -6.85
C LEU A 439 1.19 23.73 -5.60
N ALA A 440 2.22 24.51 -5.20
CA ALA A 440 2.99 24.23 -3.99
C ALA A 440 2.10 24.15 -2.73
N SER A 441 1.04 24.94 -2.68
CA SER A 441 0.05 24.97 -1.61
C SER A 441 -1.03 23.88 -1.70
N GLY A 442 -0.96 22.99 -2.70
CA GLY A 442 -1.87 21.88 -2.89
C GLY A 442 -2.50 21.80 -4.27
N ARG A 443 -3.44 20.88 -4.45
CA ARG A 443 -4.17 20.66 -5.71
C ARG A 443 -5.41 21.58 -5.77
N TYR A 444 -5.64 22.19 -6.91
CA TYR A 444 -6.76 23.07 -7.18
C TYR A 444 -7.59 22.56 -8.35
N ALA A 445 -8.89 22.78 -8.31
CA ALA A 445 -9.80 22.56 -9.42
C ALA A 445 -10.00 23.88 -10.18
N MET A 446 -9.87 23.85 -11.50
CA MET A 446 -10.25 24.96 -12.38
C MET A 446 -11.73 24.82 -12.72
N LEU A 447 -12.54 25.76 -12.25
CA LEU A 447 -13.97 25.87 -12.55
C LEU A 447 -14.18 26.98 -13.59
N ASP A 448 -14.70 26.61 -14.73
CA ASP A 448 -15.02 27.51 -15.86
C ASP A 448 -16.53 27.82 -15.85
N ASP A 449 -16.90 29.08 -15.71
CA ASP A 449 -18.30 29.58 -15.69
C ASP A 449 -18.76 30.06 -17.08
N GLY A 450 -17.95 29.90 -18.14
CA GLY A 450 -18.22 30.36 -19.49
C GLY A 450 -17.79 31.78 -19.78
N MET A 451 -17.52 32.59 -18.76
CA MET A 451 -17.05 33.99 -18.86
C MET A 451 -15.63 34.15 -18.31
N GLY A 452 -15.15 33.15 -17.54
CA GLY A 452 -13.85 33.13 -16.92
C GLY A 452 -13.69 31.85 -16.11
N PHE A 453 -12.65 31.80 -15.26
CA PHE A 453 -12.41 30.65 -14.41
C PHE A 453 -11.97 31.03 -13.01
N SER A 454 -12.23 30.15 -12.07
CA SER A 454 -11.75 30.24 -10.69
C SER A 454 -10.93 28.99 -10.31
N LEU A 455 -9.91 29.20 -9.47
CA LEU A 455 -9.12 28.12 -8.86
C LEU A 455 -9.63 27.88 -7.44
N VAL A 456 -10.16 26.69 -7.18
CA VAL A 456 -10.76 26.30 -5.89
C VAL A 456 -10.01 25.08 -5.33
N PRO A 457 -9.71 25.03 -4.02
CA PRO A 457 -9.02 23.87 -3.45
C PRO A 457 -9.72 22.56 -3.81
N TRP A 458 -8.95 21.60 -4.31
CA TRP A 458 -9.45 20.30 -4.77
C TRP A 458 -9.68 19.36 -3.58
N LYS A 459 -10.63 18.43 -3.72
CA LYS A 459 -10.83 17.30 -2.80
C LYS A 459 -11.15 16.02 -3.57
N PRO A 460 -10.85 14.81 -3.03
CA PRO A 460 -11.10 13.53 -3.71
C PRO A 460 -12.55 13.32 -4.20
N VAL A 461 -13.52 13.95 -3.51
CA VAL A 461 -14.94 13.83 -3.83
C VAL A 461 -15.31 14.33 -5.23
N ILE A 462 -14.45 15.17 -5.85
CA ILE A 462 -14.67 15.69 -7.20
C ILE A 462 -13.85 14.99 -8.28
N GLU A 463 -13.06 13.96 -7.94
CA GLU A 463 -12.18 13.28 -8.90
C GLU A 463 -12.95 12.78 -10.16
N GLN A 464 -14.10 12.17 -9.94
CA GLN A 464 -14.92 11.60 -11.02
C GLN A 464 -15.89 12.62 -11.66
N ARG A 465 -15.74 13.92 -11.36
CA ARG A 465 -16.61 15.00 -11.83
C ARG A 465 -16.00 15.87 -12.93
N LEU A 466 -14.89 15.41 -13.53
CA LEU A 466 -14.27 16.12 -14.64
C LEU A 466 -15.26 16.31 -15.78
N GLY A 467 -15.34 17.52 -16.34
CA GLY A 467 -16.30 17.89 -17.37
C GLY A 467 -17.72 18.20 -16.86
N GLN A 468 -18.03 17.99 -15.58
CA GLN A 468 -19.36 18.24 -15.01
C GLN A 468 -19.43 19.65 -14.39
N GLN A 469 -20.65 20.19 -14.35
CA GLN A 469 -20.92 21.43 -13.62
C GLN A 469 -21.02 21.12 -12.12
N ILE A 470 -20.18 21.77 -11.33
CA ILE A 470 -20.11 21.61 -9.88
C ILE A 470 -20.03 22.99 -9.20
N ALA A 471 -20.33 23.04 -7.92
CA ALA A 471 -20.20 24.25 -7.13
C ALA A 471 -19.45 24.00 -5.83
N ALA A 472 -18.84 25.04 -5.32
CA ALA A 472 -18.10 25.00 -4.06
C ALA A 472 -18.22 26.33 -3.32
N THR A 473 -18.15 26.28 -1.98
CA THR A 473 -18.02 27.46 -1.12
C THR A 473 -16.65 27.46 -0.46
N VAL A 474 -15.86 28.51 -0.69
CA VAL A 474 -14.54 28.70 -0.09
C VAL A 474 -14.66 29.32 1.29
N ARG A 475 -14.06 28.71 2.33
CA ARG A 475 -14.06 29.28 3.71
C ARG A 475 -12.74 28.99 4.42
N GLY A 476 -12.11 30.02 4.97
CA GLY A 476 -10.92 29.90 5.81
C GLY A 476 -9.74 29.18 5.12
N GLY A 477 -9.63 29.28 3.79
CA GLY A 477 -8.65 28.55 2.99
C GLY A 477 -8.99 27.07 2.72
N GLY A 478 -10.13 26.59 3.21
CA GLY A 478 -10.73 25.30 2.87
C GLY A 478 -11.86 25.43 1.86
N VAL A 479 -12.50 24.30 1.51
CA VAL A 479 -13.60 24.26 0.55
C VAL A 479 -14.67 23.27 0.99
N SER A 480 -15.91 23.64 0.79
CA SER A 480 -17.08 22.76 0.86
C SER A 480 -17.66 22.59 -0.54
N TRP A 481 -17.61 21.35 -1.07
CA TRP A 481 -18.14 21.03 -2.38
C TRP A 481 -19.62 20.68 -2.32
N GLU A 482 -20.41 21.29 -3.20
CA GLU A 482 -21.82 20.99 -3.42
C GLU A 482 -21.92 20.01 -4.60
N ILE A 483 -22.14 18.74 -4.29
CA ILE A 483 -22.29 17.70 -5.30
C ILE A 483 -23.77 17.37 -5.35
N GLY A 484 -24.46 17.76 -6.45
CA GLY A 484 -25.83 17.36 -6.68
C GLY A 484 -25.99 15.82 -6.63
N ARG A 485 -27.08 15.38 -6.01
CA ARG A 485 -27.47 13.96 -5.98
C ARG A 485 -27.81 13.45 -7.35
#